data_4135af41da51f4a61df3aa93d152dc4b
#
_entry.id   4135af41da51f4a61df3aa93d152dc4b
#
_cell.length_a   1.000
_cell.length_b   1.000
_cell.length_c   1.000
_cell.angle_alpha   90.00
_cell.angle_beta   90.00
_cell.angle_gamma   90.00
#
_symmetry.space_group_name_H-M   'P 1'
#
loop_
_entity.id
_entity.type
_entity.pdbx_description
1 polymer ?
#
loop_
_entity_poly.entity_id
_entity_poly.type
_entity_poly.pdbx_seq_one_letter_code
_entity_poly.pdbx_strand_id
1 'polypeptide(L)'
;MAELFIPTLHTFAMNNLFTGSLGLFRFRVKPNVIMATAKEVDFEQSTIFVEYWHGLFCYEKSEMEGQETFPMTEQGRQDMIEWLKSKV
;
A
#
# COMPACT_ATOMS: atom_id res chain seq x y z
N MET A 1 10.52 9.74 17.55
CA MET A 1 9.13 9.50 17.11
C MET A 1 9.12 8.58 15.90
N ALA A 2 8.34 7.54 15.92
CA ALA A 2 8.26 6.63 14.79
C ALA A 2 7.49 7.28 13.63
N GLU A 3 7.95 7.07 12.43
CA GLU A 3 7.31 7.60 11.24
C GLU A 3 6.80 6.46 10.36
N LEU A 4 5.71 6.75 9.65
CA LEU A 4 5.14 5.80 8.72
C LEU A 4 6.06 5.68 7.50
N PHE A 5 6.58 4.48 7.25
CA PHE A 5 7.46 4.24 6.11
C PHE A 5 6.67 3.60 4.97
N ILE A 6 6.77 4.21 3.79
CA ILE A 6 6.18 3.68 2.56
C ILE A 6 7.27 3.65 1.50
N PRO A 7 7.49 2.51 0.82
CA PRO A 7 8.48 2.44 -0.27
C PRO A 7 8.14 3.38 -1.41
N THR A 8 9.10 3.57 -2.30
CA THR A 8 8.90 4.38 -3.49
C THR A 8 7.94 3.70 -4.46
N LEU A 9 7.41 4.48 -5.40
CA LEU A 9 6.51 3.97 -6.43
C LEU A 9 7.16 2.83 -7.25
N HIS A 10 8.47 2.91 -7.47
CA HIS A 10 9.20 1.87 -8.19
C HIS A 10 9.04 0.48 -7.56
N THR A 11 9.06 0.41 -6.23
CA THR A 11 8.87 -0.85 -5.51
C THR A 11 7.53 -1.49 -5.87
N PHE A 12 6.45 -0.69 -5.91
CA PHE A 12 5.13 -1.19 -6.27
C PHE A 12 5.03 -1.53 -7.74
N ALA A 13 5.67 -0.75 -8.60
CA ALA A 13 5.70 -1.03 -10.04
C ALA A 13 6.42 -2.35 -10.35
N MET A 14 7.30 -2.79 -9.48
CA MET A 14 7.97 -4.10 -9.57
C MET A 14 7.11 -5.24 -9.03
N ASN A 15 5.85 -4.96 -8.69
CA ASN A 15 4.90 -5.93 -8.16
C ASN A 15 5.29 -6.52 -6.79
N ASN A 16 5.92 -5.70 -5.95
CA ASN A 16 6.33 -6.12 -4.62
C ASN A 16 5.28 -5.76 -3.57
N LEU A 17 4.85 -6.76 -2.82
CA LEU A 17 3.97 -6.57 -1.68
C LEU A 17 4.77 -5.93 -0.54
N PHE A 18 4.16 -4.98 0.16
CA PHE A 18 4.78 -4.35 1.32
C PHE A 18 3.86 -4.46 2.53
N THR A 19 4.44 -4.84 3.66
CA THR A 19 3.74 -4.86 4.94
C THR A 19 4.55 -4.02 5.92
N GLY A 20 3.89 -3.07 6.57
CA GLY A 20 4.55 -2.19 7.52
C GLY A 20 3.79 -2.10 8.83
N SER A 21 4.40 -1.42 9.78
CA SER A 21 3.78 -1.20 11.09
C SER A 21 4.28 0.09 11.73
N LEU A 22 3.43 0.67 12.56
CA LEU A 22 3.76 1.84 13.36
C LEU A 22 3.08 1.64 14.71
N GLY A 23 3.83 1.10 15.70
CA GLY A 23 3.24 0.66 16.94
C GLY A 23 2.30 -0.52 16.69
N LEU A 24 1.06 -0.41 17.15
CA LEU A 24 0.04 -1.43 16.91
C LEU A 24 -0.71 -1.23 15.60
N PHE A 25 -0.51 -0.08 14.93
CA PHE A 25 -1.08 0.16 13.61
C PHE A 25 -0.28 -0.64 12.59
N ARG A 26 -0.96 -1.49 11.84
CA ARG A 26 -0.36 -2.33 10.83
C ARG A 26 -1.07 -2.16 9.50
N PHE A 27 -0.33 -2.28 8.42
CA PHE A 27 -0.91 -2.11 7.09
C PHE A 27 -0.21 -3.01 6.08
N ARG A 28 -0.93 -3.31 5.01
CA ARG A 28 -0.44 -4.13 3.91
C ARG A 28 -0.77 -3.42 2.60
N VAL A 29 0.24 -3.25 1.77
CA VAL A 29 0.09 -2.58 0.48
C VAL A 29 0.36 -3.62 -0.61
N LYS A 30 -0.66 -3.88 -1.44
CA LYS A 30 -0.57 -4.86 -2.51
C LYS A 30 -0.73 -4.15 -3.86
N PRO A 31 0.32 -4.11 -4.69
CA PRO A 31 0.19 -3.54 -6.02
C PRO A 31 -0.60 -4.47 -6.94
N ASN A 32 -1.40 -3.88 -7.81
CA ASN A 32 -2.06 -4.58 -8.89
C ASN A 32 -1.49 -4.05 -10.19
N VAL A 33 -0.43 -4.69 -10.66
CA VAL A 33 0.34 -4.24 -11.82
C VAL A 33 -0.26 -4.77 -13.10
N ILE A 34 -0.64 -3.86 -13.98
CA ILE A 34 -1.12 -4.18 -15.32
C ILE A 34 0.01 -3.82 -16.30
N MET A 35 0.39 -4.76 -17.14
CA MET A 35 1.47 -4.56 -18.09
C MET A 35 0.91 -4.06 -19.41
N ALA A 36 1.46 -2.95 -19.91
CA ALA A 36 1.13 -2.45 -21.24
C ALA A 36 1.82 -3.30 -22.31
N THR A 37 3.06 -3.72 -22.03
CA THR A 37 3.85 -4.63 -22.86
C THR A 37 4.56 -5.62 -21.96
N ALA A 38 5.31 -6.55 -22.53
CA ALA A 38 6.10 -7.52 -21.77
C ALA A 38 7.15 -6.86 -20.86
N LYS A 39 7.51 -5.60 -21.10
CA LYS A 39 8.55 -4.89 -20.37
C LYS A 39 8.09 -3.58 -19.71
N GLU A 40 6.89 -3.10 -20.01
CA GLU A 40 6.43 -1.81 -19.54
C GLU A 40 5.13 -1.94 -18.73
N VAL A 41 5.10 -1.23 -17.61
CA VAL A 41 3.92 -1.16 -16.74
C VAL A 41 2.98 -0.09 -17.25
N ASP A 42 1.69 -0.42 -17.32
CA ASP A 42 0.65 0.56 -17.65
C ASP A 42 0.21 1.23 -16.33
N PHE A 43 0.80 2.37 -16.02
CA PHE A 43 0.51 3.08 -14.79
C PHE A 43 -0.93 3.64 -14.73
N GLU A 44 -1.56 3.84 -15.86
CA GLU A 44 -2.95 4.32 -15.90
C GLU A 44 -3.93 3.22 -15.49
N GLN A 45 -3.61 1.97 -15.79
CA GLN A 45 -4.45 0.82 -15.48
C GLN A 45 -4.08 0.15 -14.16
N SER A 46 -2.85 0.38 -13.69
CA SER A 46 -2.35 -0.23 -12.46
C SER A 46 -2.84 0.52 -11.23
N THR A 47 -3.05 -0.22 -10.14
CA THR A 47 -3.54 0.34 -8.89
C THR A 47 -2.73 -0.18 -7.71
N ILE A 48 -2.90 0.48 -6.56
CA ILE A 48 -2.30 0.09 -5.29
C ILE A 48 -3.45 -0.15 -4.33
N PHE A 49 -3.57 -1.38 -3.82
CA PHE A 49 -4.58 -1.75 -2.85
C PHE A 49 -3.94 -1.78 -1.47
N VAL A 50 -4.53 -1.06 -0.51
CA VAL A 50 -4.00 -0.94 0.84
C VAL A 50 -5.06 -1.29 1.86
N GLU A 51 -4.64 -2.04 2.90
CA GLU A 51 -5.48 -2.46 4.01
C GLU A 51 -4.76 -2.12 5.30
N TYR A 52 -5.50 -1.88 6.38
CA TYR A 52 -4.88 -1.65 7.68
C TYR A 52 -5.67 -2.32 8.80
N TRP A 53 -4.99 -2.56 9.91
CA TRP A 53 -5.60 -3.08 11.13
C TRP A 53 -4.75 -2.65 12.32
N HIS A 54 -5.31 -2.79 13.52
CA HIS A 54 -4.59 -2.55 14.77
C HIS A 54 -4.50 -3.83 15.56
N GLY A 55 -3.40 -4.07 16.23
CA GLY A 55 -3.26 -5.20 17.13
C GLY A 55 -1.94 -5.93 16.98
N LEU A 56 -1.83 -7.04 17.70
CA LEU A 56 -0.62 -7.85 17.76
C LEU A 56 -0.60 -8.98 16.75
N PHE A 57 -1.74 -9.28 16.13
CA PHE A 57 -1.85 -10.40 15.21
C PHE A 57 -1.40 -10.03 13.81
N CYS A 58 -0.92 -11.02 13.06
CA CYS A 58 -0.55 -10.83 11.67
C CYS A 58 -1.80 -10.71 10.77
N TYR A 59 -1.58 -10.40 9.50
CA TYR A 59 -2.64 -10.20 8.52
C TYR A 59 -3.68 -11.33 8.51
N GLU A 60 -3.22 -12.58 8.53
CA GLU A 60 -4.11 -13.74 8.43
C GLU A 60 -5.04 -13.92 9.63
N LYS A 61 -4.63 -13.41 10.79
CA LYS A 61 -5.39 -13.56 12.03
C LYS A 61 -6.12 -12.30 12.46
N SER A 62 -6.04 -11.25 11.67
CA SER A 62 -6.65 -9.95 11.99
C SER A 62 -7.78 -9.63 11.03
N GLU A 63 -8.80 -8.95 11.52
CA GLU A 63 -9.82 -8.38 10.67
C GLU A 63 -9.36 -7.02 10.19
N MET A 64 -9.53 -6.74 8.90
CA MET A 64 -9.16 -5.46 8.34
C MET A 64 -10.14 -4.39 8.81
N GLU A 65 -9.61 -3.30 9.35
CA GLU A 65 -10.42 -2.18 9.83
C GLU A 65 -10.80 -1.24 8.69
N GLY A 66 -9.99 -1.20 7.63
CA GLY A 66 -10.28 -0.40 6.46
C GLY A 66 -9.42 -0.80 5.28
N GLN A 67 -9.87 -0.42 4.10
CA GLN A 67 -9.16 -0.70 2.86
C GLN A 67 -9.51 0.37 1.84
N GLU A 68 -8.58 0.62 0.90
CA GLU A 68 -8.75 1.61 -0.15
C GLU A 68 -7.88 1.24 -1.34
N THR A 69 -8.25 1.73 -2.51
CA THR A 69 -7.50 1.53 -3.75
C THR A 69 -7.09 2.90 -4.28
N PHE A 70 -5.82 3.04 -4.64
CA PHE A 70 -5.25 4.27 -5.18
C PHE A 70 -4.62 3.99 -6.54
N PRO A 71 -4.54 4.99 -7.43
CA PRO A 71 -3.84 4.80 -8.70
C PRO A 71 -2.34 4.60 -8.48
N MET A 72 -1.70 3.85 -9.35
CA MET A 72 -0.26 3.62 -9.27
C MET A 72 0.49 4.80 -9.91
N THR A 73 0.41 5.95 -9.26
CA THR A 73 1.08 7.19 -9.64
C THR A 73 1.71 7.79 -8.39
N GLU A 74 2.60 8.77 -8.57
CA GLU A 74 3.19 9.45 -7.40
C GLU A 74 2.10 10.17 -6.59
N GLN A 75 1.12 10.77 -7.25
CA GLN A 75 0.00 11.38 -6.55
C GLN A 75 -0.82 10.35 -5.78
N GLY A 76 -1.08 9.19 -6.38
CA GLY A 76 -1.80 8.10 -5.71
C GLY A 76 -1.04 7.59 -4.51
N ARG A 77 0.30 7.48 -4.63
CA ARG A 77 1.15 7.08 -3.52
C ARG A 77 1.06 8.09 -2.37
N GLN A 78 1.12 9.39 -2.68
CA GLN A 78 0.99 10.44 -1.68
C GLN A 78 -0.37 10.42 -1.00
N ASP A 79 -1.43 10.22 -1.78
CA ASP A 79 -2.80 10.12 -1.25
C ASP A 79 -2.93 8.91 -0.31
N MET A 80 -2.31 7.79 -0.67
CA MET A 80 -2.28 6.60 0.18
C MET A 80 -1.57 6.86 1.50
N ILE A 81 -0.43 7.55 1.46
CA ILE A 81 0.33 7.89 2.67
C ILE A 81 -0.52 8.75 3.59
N GLU A 82 -1.19 9.76 3.05
CA GLU A 82 -2.05 10.64 3.84
C GLU A 82 -3.25 9.90 4.42
N TRP A 83 -3.84 9.00 3.63
CA TRP A 83 -4.95 8.18 4.10
C TRP A 83 -4.51 7.30 5.27
N LEU A 84 -3.34 6.64 5.16
CA LEU A 84 -2.80 5.82 6.25
C LEU A 84 -2.50 6.66 7.48
N LYS A 85 -1.93 7.85 7.31
CA LYS A 85 -1.65 8.75 8.44
C LYS A 85 -2.92 9.16 9.17
N SER A 86 -4.02 9.27 8.47
CA SER A 86 -5.31 9.63 9.09
C SER A 86 -5.92 8.49 9.90
N LYS A 87 -5.43 7.26 9.70
CA LYS A 87 -5.95 6.06 10.37
C LYS A 87 -5.08 5.59 11.54
N VAL A 88 -3.86 6.08 11.62
CA VAL A 88 -2.94 5.71 12.69
C VAL A 88 -3.48 6.07 14.07
#